data_66594ab8d066a958cf398bf33d8e2a03
#
_entry.id   66594ab8d066a958cf398bf33d8e2a03
#
_cell.length_a   1.000
_cell.length_b   1.000
_cell.length_c   1.000
_cell.angle_alpha   90.00
_cell.angle_beta   90.00
_cell.angle_gamma   90.00
#
_symmetry.space_group_name_H-M   'P 1'
#
loop_
_entity.id
_entity.type
_entity.pdbx_description
1 polymer ?
#
loop_
_entity_poly.entity_id
_entity_poly.type
_entity_poly.pdbx_seq_one_letter_code
_entity_poly.pdbx_strand_id
1 'polypeptide(L)'
;MAGTKKIGEFIELISPFLKQKMSEIKNNFGEESAEYLSLAKQYITSPLESEKNSFDRSRHYESEVTIYYDNKLLTGVERLYKKTILIEPTTVCAAHCRWCLRAQYPVQTMSKDNITLAAKYFGSTEIAEDVNEVLITGGDPLMS
;
A
#
# COMPACT_ATOMS: atom_id res chain seq x y z
N MET A 1 -4.28 -14.73 16.14
CA MET A 1 -4.79 -13.49 16.76
C MET A 1 -4.08 -12.33 16.10
N ALA A 2 -4.76 -11.61 15.22
CA ALA A 2 -4.20 -10.40 14.60
C ALA A 2 -4.20 -9.29 15.66
N GLY A 3 -3.03 -8.85 16.07
CA GLY A 3 -2.89 -7.73 16.98
C GLY A 3 -3.48 -6.48 16.35
N THR A 4 -4.32 -5.77 17.09
CA THR A 4 -4.87 -4.47 16.69
C THR A 4 -3.71 -3.49 16.53
N LYS A 5 -3.43 -3.11 15.29
CA LYS A 5 -2.44 -2.08 14.95
C LYS A 5 -2.86 -0.77 15.61
N LYS A 6 -2.02 -0.20 16.46
CA LYS A 6 -2.19 1.19 16.88
C LYS A 6 -1.84 2.10 15.70
N ILE A 7 -2.73 3.04 15.40
CA ILE A 7 -2.48 4.04 14.37
C ILE A 7 -1.17 4.77 14.72
N GLY A 8 -0.21 4.72 13.80
CA GLY A 8 1.10 5.38 13.96
C GLY A 8 2.28 4.45 14.29
N GLU A 9 2.06 3.15 14.53
CA GLU A 9 3.15 2.18 14.67
C GLU A 9 3.49 1.53 13.33
N PHE A 10 4.75 1.65 12.93
CA PHE A 10 5.26 0.88 11.79
C PHE A 10 5.40 -0.58 12.21
N ILE A 11 4.74 -1.47 11.48
CA ILE A 11 4.86 -2.91 11.70
C ILE A 11 5.96 -3.44 10.80
N GLU A 12 7.04 -3.94 11.40
CA GLU A 12 8.06 -4.66 10.67
C GLU A 12 7.50 -5.98 10.17
N LEU A 13 7.40 -6.12 8.85
CA LEU A 13 7.02 -7.35 8.20
C LEU A 13 8.06 -7.68 7.13
N ILE A 14 8.82 -8.73 7.38
CA ILE A 14 9.87 -9.21 6.49
C ILE A 14 9.53 -10.66 6.11
N SER A 15 9.43 -10.94 4.82
CA SER A 15 9.15 -12.30 4.35
C SER A 15 10.26 -13.27 4.73
N PRO A 16 9.96 -14.59 4.87
CA PRO A 16 10.99 -15.60 5.17
C PRO A 16 12.13 -15.59 4.15
N PHE A 17 11.81 -15.42 2.87
CA PHE A 17 12.80 -15.31 1.80
C PHE A 17 13.75 -14.12 2.00
N LEU A 18 13.19 -12.96 2.30
CA LEU A 18 14.00 -11.76 2.52
C LEU A 18 14.86 -11.88 3.78
N LYS A 19 14.33 -12.46 4.86
CA LYS A 19 15.12 -12.77 6.07
C LYS A 19 16.32 -13.67 5.77
N GLN A 20 16.11 -14.72 4.98
CA GLN A 20 17.18 -15.60 4.55
C GLN A 20 18.24 -14.84 3.74
N LYS A 21 17.82 -14.04 2.75
CA LYS A 21 18.74 -13.23 1.94
C LYS A 21 19.54 -12.23 2.75
N MET A 22 18.92 -11.55 3.69
CA MET A 22 19.61 -10.64 4.59
C MET A 22 20.64 -11.38 5.45
N SER A 23 20.32 -12.58 5.94
CA SER A 23 21.27 -13.42 6.69
C SER A 23 22.45 -13.87 5.83
N GLU A 24 22.21 -14.30 4.60
CA GLU A 24 23.25 -14.67 3.65
C GLU A 24 24.21 -13.50 3.39
N ILE A 25 23.67 -12.31 3.13
CA ILE A 25 24.46 -11.10 2.88
C ILE A 25 25.25 -10.70 4.13
N LYS A 26 24.61 -10.71 5.31
CA LYS A 26 25.29 -10.41 6.57
C LYS A 26 26.46 -11.37 6.84
N ASN A 27 26.28 -12.66 6.56
CA ASN A 27 27.32 -13.67 6.77
C ASN A 27 28.49 -13.52 5.77
N ASN A 28 28.21 -13.13 4.54
CA ASN A 28 29.21 -13.04 3.49
C ASN A 28 30.00 -11.72 3.50
N PHE A 29 29.33 -10.64 3.87
CA PHE A 29 29.89 -9.27 3.74
C PHE A 29 29.97 -8.50 5.07
N GLY A 30 29.33 -8.98 6.12
CA GLY A 30 29.26 -8.34 7.43
C GLY A 30 28.04 -7.41 7.58
N GLU A 31 27.71 -7.11 8.83
CA GLU A 31 26.56 -6.29 9.19
C GLU A 31 26.72 -4.80 8.83
N GLU A 32 27.96 -4.33 8.76
CA GLU A 32 28.29 -2.94 8.40
C GLU A 32 28.52 -2.76 6.90
N SER A 33 28.39 -3.82 6.11
CA SER A 33 28.58 -3.74 4.66
C SER A 33 27.50 -2.89 3.99
N ALA A 34 27.85 -2.25 2.88
CA ALA A 34 26.90 -1.48 2.08
C ALA A 34 25.76 -2.35 1.56
N GLU A 35 26.05 -3.61 1.23
CA GLU A 35 25.10 -4.61 0.76
C GLU A 35 24.05 -4.93 1.82
N TYR A 36 24.48 -5.18 3.07
CA TYR A 36 23.54 -5.45 4.15
C TYR A 36 22.76 -4.20 4.55
N LEU A 37 23.44 -3.07 4.74
CA LEU A 37 22.83 -1.82 5.18
C LEU A 37 21.81 -1.29 4.17
N SER A 38 22.01 -1.50 2.87
CA SER A 38 21.06 -1.07 1.85
C SER A 38 19.72 -1.83 1.95
N LEU A 39 19.74 -3.13 2.26
CA LEU A 39 18.52 -3.90 2.54
C LEU A 39 17.93 -3.58 3.91
N ALA A 40 18.76 -3.51 4.95
CA ALA A 40 18.31 -3.20 6.29
C ALA A 40 17.55 -1.87 6.35
N LYS A 41 18.07 -0.82 5.68
CA LYS A 41 17.39 0.47 5.58
C LYS A 41 16.03 0.42 4.90
N GLN A 42 15.73 -0.61 4.12
CA GLN A 42 14.46 -0.74 3.44
C GLN A 42 13.38 -1.42 4.28
N TYR A 43 13.75 -2.33 5.18
CA TYR A 43 12.79 -3.22 5.82
C TYR A 43 12.89 -3.27 7.33
N ILE A 44 14.07 -2.97 7.92
CA ILE A 44 14.23 -2.97 9.38
C ILE A 44 13.82 -1.62 9.94
N THR A 45 12.99 -1.63 10.98
CA THR A 45 12.53 -0.43 11.66
C THR A 45 13.69 0.37 12.25
N SER A 46 13.51 1.67 12.34
CA SER A 46 14.44 2.59 12.97
C SER A 46 13.68 3.50 13.93
N PRO A 47 14.34 4.04 14.96
CA PRO A 47 13.72 5.02 15.86
C PRO A 47 13.10 6.23 15.13
N LEU A 48 13.57 6.54 13.92
CA LEU A 48 13.06 7.64 13.12
C LEU A 48 11.60 7.45 12.66
N GLU A 49 11.11 6.20 12.57
CA GLU A 49 9.71 5.94 12.22
C GLU A 49 8.73 6.32 13.33
N SER A 50 9.20 6.40 14.57
CA SER A 50 8.38 6.84 15.71
C SER A 50 8.32 8.36 15.85
N GLU A 51 9.18 9.10 15.16
CA GLU A 51 9.11 10.55 15.13
C GLU A 51 7.83 10.98 14.38
N LYS A 52 7.00 11.75 15.07
CA LYS A 52 5.80 12.35 14.47
C LYS A 52 6.23 13.33 13.38
N ASN A 53 6.18 12.92 12.14
CA ASN A 53 6.27 13.85 11.04
C ASN A 53 5.08 14.81 11.12
N SER A 54 5.34 16.11 11.05
CA SER A 54 4.34 17.18 11.03
C SER A 54 3.38 17.09 9.83
N PHE A 55 3.63 16.19 8.92
CA PHE A 55 2.80 15.93 7.74
C PHE A 55 1.78 14.85 8.07
N ASP A 56 0.62 15.27 8.53
CA ASP A 56 -0.53 14.38 8.72
C ASP A 56 -1.10 13.97 7.37
N ARG A 57 -0.64 12.83 6.89
CA ARG A 57 -1.09 12.27 5.60
C ARG A 57 -2.53 11.77 5.63
N SER A 58 -3.12 11.60 6.81
CA SER A 58 -4.50 11.12 6.95
C SER A 58 -5.51 12.14 6.43
N ARG A 59 -5.19 13.43 6.50
CA ARG A 59 -6.10 14.51 6.10
C ARG A 59 -6.35 14.61 4.60
N HIS A 60 -5.42 14.12 3.76
CA HIS A 60 -5.61 14.15 2.30
C HIS A 60 -6.51 13.04 1.77
N TYR A 61 -6.82 12.04 2.61
CA TYR A 61 -7.47 10.81 2.15
C TYR A 61 -8.98 10.78 2.35
N GLU A 62 -9.51 11.52 3.31
CA GLU A 62 -10.91 11.32 3.72
C GLU A 62 -11.94 12.09 2.89
N SER A 63 -11.58 13.16 2.21
CA SER A 63 -12.60 14.01 1.58
C SER A 63 -12.59 14.08 0.05
N GLU A 64 -11.45 13.85 -0.61
CA GLU A 64 -11.35 14.11 -2.05
C GLU A 64 -11.28 12.85 -2.92
N VAL A 65 -11.13 11.68 -2.32
CA VAL A 65 -10.82 10.44 -3.04
C VAL A 65 -11.93 9.41 -2.99
N THR A 66 -12.92 9.62 -2.15
CA THR A 66 -14.04 8.70 -1.99
C THR A 66 -14.97 8.72 -3.19
N ILE A 67 -15.04 7.62 -3.93
CA ILE A 67 -15.88 7.48 -5.11
C ILE A 67 -17.15 6.70 -4.76
N TYR A 68 -18.29 7.24 -5.16
CA TYR A 68 -19.57 6.53 -5.13
C TYR A 68 -20.02 6.24 -6.55
N TYR A 69 -20.49 5.03 -6.78
CA TYR A 69 -21.11 4.62 -8.03
C TYR A 69 -22.35 3.80 -7.74
N ASP A 70 -23.46 4.13 -8.40
CA ASP A 70 -24.77 3.49 -8.17
C ASP A 70 -25.17 3.52 -6.66
N ASN A 71 -24.95 4.69 -6.01
CA ASN A 71 -25.17 4.91 -4.57
C ASN A 71 -24.39 3.99 -3.63
N LYS A 72 -23.34 3.34 -4.12
CA LYS A 72 -22.47 2.46 -3.34
C LYS A 72 -21.04 3.01 -3.31
N LEU A 73 -20.42 2.88 -2.15
CA LEU A 73 -19.01 3.23 -1.99
C LEU A 73 -18.13 2.27 -2.79
N LEU A 74 -17.26 2.81 -3.65
CA LEU A 74 -16.21 2.06 -4.34
C LEU A 74 -14.97 1.96 -3.46
N THR A 75 -14.92 0.95 -2.58
CA THR A 75 -13.73 0.69 -1.77
C THR A 75 -12.60 0.17 -2.64
N GLY A 76 -11.39 0.73 -2.49
CA GLY A 76 -10.20 0.32 -3.24
C GLY A 76 -10.14 0.94 -4.66
N VAL A 77 -10.92 1.96 -4.94
CA VAL A 77 -10.82 2.75 -6.16
C VAL A 77 -10.61 4.22 -5.80
N GLU A 78 -9.62 4.84 -6.41
CA GLU A 78 -9.24 6.23 -6.17
C GLU A 78 -9.07 6.98 -7.48
N ARG A 79 -9.45 8.26 -7.51
CA ARG A 79 -9.26 9.15 -8.66
C ARG A 79 -8.50 10.40 -8.22
N LEU A 80 -7.19 10.27 -8.04
CA LEU A 80 -6.30 11.38 -7.71
C LEU A 80 -5.92 12.22 -8.94
N TYR A 81 -5.96 11.62 -10.12
CA TYR A 81 -5.54 12.23 -11.36
C TYR A 81 -6.72 12.35 -12.32
N LYS A 82 -6.70 13.39 -13.16
CA LYS A 82 -7.81 13.66 -14.09
C LYS A 82 -8.05 12.49 -15.07
N LYS A 83 -6.98 11.87 -15.56
CA LYS A 83 -7.04 10.84 -16.62
C LYS A 83 -6.67 9.44 -16.16
N THR A 84 -6.36 9.26 -14.87
CA THR A 84 -5.90 8.00 -14.32
C THR A 84 -6.77 7.62 -13.12
N ILE A 85 -7.24 6.40 -13.10
CA ILE A 85 -7.90 5.80 -11.93
C ILE A 85 -6.92 4.81 -11.30
N LEU A 86 -6.85 4.83 -9.98
CA LEU A 86 -6.13 3.83 -9.20
C LEU A 86 -7.10 2.75 -8.75
N ILE A 87 -6.69 1.50 -8.86
CA ILE A 87 -7.38 0.37 -8.24
C ILE A 87 -6.42 -0.34 -7.30
N GLU A 88 -6.88 -0.57 -6.08
CA GLU A 88 -6.16 -1.24 -5.00
C GLU A 88 -6.86 -2.55 -4.64
N PRO A 89 -6.57 -3.64 -5.35
CA PRO A 89 -7.21 -4.92 -5.09
C PRO A 89 -6.97 -5.42 -3.67
N THR A 90 -5.80 -5.11 -3.13
CA THR A 90 -5.42 -5.43 -1.74
C THR A 90 -4.40 -4.44 -1.21
N THR A 91 -4.39 -4.23 0.10
CA THR A 91 -3.33 -3.52 0.83
C THR A 91 -2.34 -4.49 1.49
N VAL A 92 -2.47 -5.80 1.25
CA VAL A 92 -1.55 -6.82 1.75
C VAL A 92 -0.24 -6.78 0.96
N CYS A 93 0.89 -6.92 1.66
CA CYS A 93 2.22 -7.03 1.06
C CYS A 93 2.97 -8.22 1.65
N ALA A 94 3.88 -8.79 0.87
CA ALA A 94 4.82 -9.82 1.35
C ALA A 94 5.87 -9.25 2.31
N ALA A 95 6.17 -7.96 2.23
CA ALA A 95 7.05 -7.24 3.14
C ALA A 95 6.62 -5.77 3.23
N HIS A 96 6.85 -5.13 4.39
CA HIS A 96 6.57 -3.73 4.59
C HIS A 96 7.84 -2.89 4.34
N CYS A 97 7.79 -2.02 3.34
CA CYS A 97 8.85 -1.04 3.12
C CYS A 97 8.72 0.10 4.13
N ARG A 98 9.82 0.57 4.69
CA ARG A 98 9.85 1.67 5.66
C ARG A 98 9.27 2.99 5.14
N TRP A 99 9.43 3.26 3.86
CA TRP A 99 8.87 4.45 3.22
C TRP A 99 7.48 4.24 2.61
N CYS A 100 6.77 3.19 3.01
CA CYS A 100 5.46 2.89 2.45
C CYS A 100 4.47 4.02 2.75
N LEU A 101 3.92 4.63 1.71
CA LEU A 101 2.89 5.66 1.83
C LEU A 101 1.62 5.11 2.49
N ARG A 102 1.38 3.80 2.38
CA ARG A 102 0.20 3.10 2.87
C ARG A 102 0.42 2.34 4.19
N ALA A 103 1.57 2.54 4.85
CA ALA A 103 1.87 1.84 6.11
C ALA A 103 0.83 2.07 7.22
N GLN A 104 0.10 3.18 7.15
CA GLN A 104 -0.93 3.56 8.13
C GLN A 104 -2.34 3.14 7.72
N TYR A 105 -2.53 2.60 6.51
CA TYR A 105 -3.85 2.22 6.03
C TYR A 105 -4.32 0.90 6.65
N PRO A 106 -5.62 0.74 6.82
CA PRO A 106 -6.16 -0.54 7.25
C PRO A 106 -5.83 -1.62 6.22
N VAL A 107 -5.51 -2.81 6.70
CA VAL A 107 -5.34 -3.97 5.82
C VAL A 107 -6.70 -4.37 5.30
N GLN A 108 -6.85 -4.32 3.98
CA GLN A 108 -8.11 -4.64 3.29
C GLN A 108 -7.84 -5.33 1.96
N THR A 109 -8.81 -6.09 1.51
CA THR A 109 -8.85 -6.69 0.18
C THR A 109 -10.23 -6.43 -0.41
N MET A 110 -10.29 -6.05 -1.67
CA MET A 110 -11.56 -5.80 -2.35
C MET A 110 -12.41 -7.07 -2.38
N SER A 111 -13.69 -6.93 -2.05
CA SER A 111 -14.65 -8.00 -2.23
C SER A 111 -14.96 -8.21 -3.72
N LYS A 112 -15.48 -9.39 -4.09
CA LYS A 112 -15.94 -9.66 -5.46
C LYS A 112 -16.99 -8.65 -5.93
N ASP A 113 -17.87 -8.22 -5.02
CA ASP A 113 -18.89 -7.22 -5.32
C ASP A 113 -18.29 -5.86 -5.63
N ASN A 114 -17.27 -5.44 -4.88
CA ASN A 114 -16.53 -4.20 -5.15
C ASN A 114 -15.75 -4.27 -6.46
N ILE A 115 -15.12 -5.39 -6.77
CA ILE A 115 -14.43 -5.59 -8.06
C ILE A 115 -15.46 -5.49 -9.22
N THR A 116 -16.62 -6.14 -9.08
CA THR A 116 -17.67 -6.07 -10.09
C THR A 116 -18.23 -4.65 -10.25
N LEU A 117 -18.39 -3.93 -9.15
CA LEU A 117 -18.86 -2.55 -9.16
C LEU A 117 -17.82 -1.61 -9.80
N ALA A 118 -16.54 -1.81 -9.49
CA ALA A 118 -15.43 -1.07 -10.10
C ALA A 118 -15.36 -1.30 -11.61
N ALA A 119 -15.53 -2.54 -12.08
CA ALA A 119 -15.56 -2.86 -13.50
C ALA A 119 -16.72 -2.15 -14.23
N LYS A 120 -17.90 -2.06 -13.61
CA LYS A 120 -19.04 -1.29 -14.15
C LYS A 120 -18.75 0.20 -14.20
N TYR A 121 -18.12 0.73 -13.15
CA TYR A 121 -17.72 2.13 -13.10
C TYR A 121 -16.73 2.47 -14.21
N PHE A 122 -15.70 1.66 -14.41
CA PHE A 122 -14.72 1.87 -15.49
C PHE A 122 -15.35 1.79 -16.89
N GLY A 123 -16.35 0.96 -17.07
CA GLY A 123 -17.09 0.82 -18.33
C GLY A 123 -18.22 1.85 -18.53
N SER A 124 -18.45 2.75 -17.56
CA SER A 124 -19.46 3.80 -17.72
C SER A 124 -18.99 4.86 -18.72
N THR A 125 -19.93 5.41 -19.49
CA THR A 125 -19.62 6.42 -20.53
C THR A 125 -18.93 7.63 -19.94
N GLU A 126 -19.36 8.09 -18.77
CA GLU A 126 -18.81 9.24 -18.07
C GLU A 126 -17.31 9.07 -17.77
N ILE A 127 -16.88 7.86 -17.45
CA ILE A 127 -15.48 7.57 -17.12
C ILE A 127 -14.67 7.23 -18.36
N ALA A 128 -15.24 6.51 -19.30
CA ALA A 128 -14.56 6.07 -20.52
C ALA A 128 -14.11 7.24 -21.41
N GLU A 129 -14.83 8.39 -21.37
CA GLU A 129 -14.45 9.57 -22.12
C GLU A 129 -13.30 10.36 -21.48
N ASP A 130 -13.20 10.32 -20.16
CA ASP A 130 -12.22 11.13 -19.41
C ASP A 130 -10.95 10.34 -19.04
N VAL A 131 -11.05 9.04 -18.82
CA VAL A 131 -10.00 8.20 -18.27
C VAL A 131 -9.40 7.32 -19.34
N ASN A 132 -8.08 7.36 -19.48
CA ASN A 132 -7.35 6.54 -20.43
C ASN A 132 -6.32 5.59 -19.76
N GLU A 133 -6.20 5.67 -18.44
CA GLU A 133 -5.27 4.84 -17.70
C GLU A 133 -5.90 4.28 -16.43
N VAL A 134 -5.63 3.01 -16.14
CA VAL A 134 -5.93 2.37 -14.85
C VAL A 134 -4.64 1.89 -14.24
N LEU A 135 -4.28 2.43 -13.09
CA LEU A 135 -3.11 2.03 -12.32
C LEU A 135 -3.51 1.01 -11.26
N ILE A 136 -3.01 -0.21 -11.39
CA ILE A 136 -3.19 -1.26 -10.37
C ILE A 136 -2.09 -1.11 -9.34
N THR A 137 -2.46 -0.85 -8.10
CA THR A 137 -1.55 -0.51 -7.00
C THR A 137 -2.10 -1.04 -5.68
N GLY A 138 -1.73 -0.44 -4.57
CA GLY A 138 -2.18 -0.81 -3.23
C GLY A 138 -1.03 -1.32 -2.38
N GLY A 139 -1.16 -2.50 -1.79
CA GLY A 139 -0.06 -3.26 -1.22
C GLY A 139 0.78 -3.87 -2.34
N ASP A 140 0.82 -5.18 -2.40
CA ASP A 140 1.33 -5.91 -3.55
C ASP A 140 0.13 -6.51 -4.30
N PRO A 141 -0.26 -5.95 -5.47
CA PRO A 141 -1.44 -6.41 -6.20
C PRO A 141 -1.33 -7.87 -6.65
N LEU A 142 -0.13 -8.45 -6.71
CA LEU A 142 0.09 -9.87 -7.02
C LEU A 142 -0.23 -10.79 -5.83
N MET A 143 -0.51 -10.22 -4.65
CA MET A 143 -0.94 -10.94 -3.44
C MET A 143 -2.46 -11.10 -3.35
N SER A 144 -3.24 -10.59 -4.30
CA SER A 144 -4.71 -10.65 -4.32
C SER A 144 -5.25 -11.90 -5.01
#